data_6bc27a9d17e0bb7a8c8e24c280d0ecf4
#
_entry.id   6bc27a9d17e0bb7a8c8e24c280d0ecf4
#
_cell.length_a   1.000
_cell.length_b   1.000
_cell.length_c   1.000
_cell.angle_alpha   90.00
_cell.angle_beta   90.00
_cell.angle_gamma   90.00
#
_symmetry.space_group_name_H-M   'P 1'
#
loop_
_entity.id
_entity.type
_entity.pdbx_description
1 polymer ?
#
loop_
_entity_poly.entity_id
_entity_poly.type
_entity_poly.pdbx_seq_one_letter_code
_entity_poly.pdbx_strand_id
1 'polypeptide(L)'
;MTDQPHLYAILDLGYVAVEDAAHATAGLLEGGADLLQLRAKGYDASIIRDVAMELMPLCREAGVPFILNDFPELAAELEADGVHIGQDDGPLAAARAIMGPGKIIGRSTHSLDQARAALAEGFDYIGFGPLFPTPTKLGRPGIGLQDIAAMERDVGSRIPAFCIGGINRTNLPEVLVAGARRVVIVSDLLTASDVREATREVCGILLGAGG
;
A
#
# COMPACT_ATOMS: atom_id res chain seq x y z
N MET A 1 5.69 16.55 -6.76
CA MET A 1 5.58 15.08 -6.76
C MET A 1 6.11 14.64 -8.12
N THR A 2 7.15 13.83 -8.15
CA THR A 2 7.76 13.33 -9.39
C THR A 2 6.76 12.48 -10.14
N ASP A 3 6.70 12.64 -11.46
CA ASP A 3 5.76 11.94 -12.39
C ASP A 3 6.19 10.45 -12.61
N GLN A 4 6.78 9.85 -11.61
CA GLN A 4 7.33 8.50 -11.64
C GLN A 4 6.32 7.47 -11.15
N PRO A 5 6.31 6.26 -11.71
CA PRO A 5 5.53 5.16 -11.18
C PRO A 5 5.99 4.83 -9.76
N HIS A 6 5.03 4.60 -8.88
CA HIS A 6 5.29 4.41 -7.47
C HIS A 6 4.99 2.98 -7.03
N LEU A 7 5.90 2.43 -6.26
CA LEU A 7 5.73 1.17 -5.55
C LEU A 7 5.31 1.44 -4.10
N TYR A 8 4.13 0.98 -3.75
CA TYR A 8 3.66 0.93 -2.37
C TYR A 8 3.95 -0.47 -1.80
N ALA A 9 4.87 -0.58 -0.88
CA ALA A 9 5.21 -1.81 -0.20
C ALA A 9 4.37 -2.00 1.07
N ILE A 10 3.92 -3.22 1.32
CA ILE A 10 3.25 -3.59 2.57
C ILE A 10 4.08 -4.65 3.27
N LEU A 11 4.61 -4.34 4.45
CA LEU A 11 5.13 -5.32 5.38
C LEU A 11 3.95 -5.97 6.09
N ASP A 12 3.67 -7.21 5.73
CA ASP A 12 2.56 -7.99 6.30
C ASP A 12 3.12 -9.10 7.17
N LEU A 13 2.84 -9.05 8.48
CA LEU A 13 3.27 -10.06 9.46
C LEU A 13 2.60 -11.43 9.24
N GLY A 14 1.72 -11.56 8.26
CA GLY A 14 1.26 -12.86 7.76
C GLY A 14 2.28 -13.58 6.87
N TYR A 15 3.31 -12.88 6.39
CA TYR A 15 4.38 -13.42 5.54
C TYR A 15 5.77 -13.32 6.17
N VAL A 16 5.97 -12.39 7.09
CA VAL A 16 7.26 -12.11 7.74
C VAL A 16 7.10 -12.27 9.24
N ALA A 17 8.02 -12.99 9.88
CA ALA A 17 8.06 -13.09 11.33
C ALA A 17 8.38 -11.71 11.96
N VAL A 18 7.93 -11.50 13.19
CA VAL A 18 8.14 -10.22 13.91
C VAL A 18 9.63 -9.87 14.00
N GLU A 19 10.47 -10.85 14.32
CA GLU A 19 11.92 -10.71 14.42
C GLU A 19 12.62 -10.34 13.12
N ASP A 20 12.01 -10.63 11.97
CA ASP A 20 12.55 -10.34 10.64
C ASP A 20 11.97 -9.02 10.03
N ALA A 21 11.01 -8.39 10.70
CA ALA A 21 10.27 -7.25 10.19
C ALA A 21 11.17 -6.07 9.80
N ALA A 22 12.14 -5.72 10.64
CA ALA A 22 13.08 -4.64 10.35
C ALA A 22 13.99 -4.96 9.17
N HIS A 23 14.49 -6.20 9.06
CA HIS A 23 15.33 -6.62 7.95
C HIS A 23 14.58 -6.59 6.62
N ALA A 24 13.36 -7.12 6.59
CA ALA A 24 12.50 -7.08 5.40
C ALA A 24 12.16 -5.63 5.00
N THR A 25 11.85 -4.78 5.99
CA THR A 25 11.59 -3.35 5.76
C THR A 25 12.80 -2.65 5.15
N ALA A 26 14.00 -2.85 5.68
CA ALA A 26 15.21 -2.29 5.11
C ALA A 26 15.40 -2.72 3.64
N GLY A 27 15.16 -4.00 3.32
CA GLY A 27 15.19 -4.50 1.95
C GLY A 27 14.18 -3.83 1.02
N LEU A 28 12.94 -3.60 1.47
CA LEU A 28 11.92 -2.88 0.70
C LEU A 28 12.33 -1.43 0.42
N LEU A 29 12.83 -0.73 1.44
CA LEU A 29 13.26 0.69 1.33
C LEU A 29 14.49 0.83 0.43
N GLU A 30 15.53 0.03 0.62
CA GLU A 30 16.75 0.01 -0.19
C GLU A 30 16.48 -0.41 -1.65
N GLY A 31 15.44 -1.21 -1.86
CA GLY A 31 14.96 -1.62 -3.18
C GLY A 31 14.19 -0.54 -3.91
N GLY A 32 13.76 0.54 -3.24
CA GLY A 32 13.13 1.71 -3.86
C GLY A 32 11.62 1.82 -3.66
N ALA A 33 11.06 1.26 -2.57
CA ALA A 33 9.67 1.51 -2.22
C ALA A 33 9.44 2.99 -1.86
N ASP A 34 8.35 3.58 -2.39
CA ASP A 34 8.01 5.00 -2.19
C ASP A 34 7.02 5.24 -1.04
N LEU A 35 6.36 4.20 -0.58
CA LEU A 35 5.41 4.21 0.54
C LEU A 35 5.49 2.86 1.24
N LEU A 36 5.51 2.85 2.58
CA LEU A 36 5.52 1.61 3.36
C LEU A 36 4.30 1.53 4.28
N GLN A 37 3.63 0.38 4.31
CA GLN A 37 2.57 0.08 5.26
C GLN A 37 2.96 -1.09 6.16
N LEU A 38 2.72 -0.97 7.46
CA LEU A 38 2.69 -2.12 8.37
C LEU A 38 1.27 -2.70 8.42
N ARG A 39 1.14 -3.97 8.07
CA ARG A 39 -0.09 -4.76 8.19
C ARG A 39 0.15 -5.94 9.13
N ALA A 40 -0.59 -5.99 10.24
CA ALA A 40 -0.40 -6.99 11.30
C ALA A 40 -1.75 -7.53 11.79
N LYS A 41 -2.53 -8.14 10.86
CA LYS A 41 -3.84 -8.71 11.19
C LYS A 41 -3.70 -9.90 12.13
N GLY A 42 -4.49 -9.88 13.22
CA GLY A 42 -4.50 -10.95 14.20
C GLY A 42 -3.43 -10.81 15.30
N TYR A 43 -2.65 -9.74 15.26
CA TYR A 43 -1.71 -9.39 16.34
C TYR A 43 -2.32 -8.41 17.33
N ASP A 44 -1.88 -8.48 18.58
CA ASP A 44 -2.27 -7.53 19.62
C ASP A 44 -1.67 -6.14 19.37
N ALA A 45 -2.37 -5.10 19.82
CA ALA A 45 -1.94 -3.71 19.63
C ALA A 45 -0.54 -3.41 20.23
N SER A 46 -0.13 -4.12 21.28
CA SER A 46 1.21 -4.00 21.86
C SER A 46 2.29 -4.46 20.88
N ILE A 47 2.10 -5.61 20.21
CA ILE A 47 3.04 -6.14 19.22
C ILE A 47 3.10 -5.20 18.00
N ILE A 48 1.93 -4.73 17.53
CA ILE A 48 1.85 -3.78 16.41
C ILE A 48 2.62 -2.49 16.75
N ARG A 49 2.46 -1.98 17.98
CA ARG A 49 3.20 -0.81 18.49
C ARG A 49 4.71 -1.04 18.45
N ASP A 50 5.18 -2.14 19.03
CA ASP A 50 6.59 -2.43 19.14
C ASP A 50 7.24 -2.56 17.75
N VAL A 51 6.60 -3.27 16.83
CA VAL A 51 7.05 -3.38 15.44
C VAL A 51 7.02 -2.01 14.74
N ALA A 52 5.94 -1.23 14.87
CA ALA A 52 5.86 0.09 14.26
C ALA A 52 6.98 1.02 14.77
N MET A 53 7.27 1.01 16.08
CA MET A 53 8.36 1.79 16.67
C MET A 53 9.75 1.41 16.13
N GLU A 54 9.94 0.16 15.73
CA GLU A 54 11.18 -0.31 15.09
C GLU A 54 11.25 0.11 13.61
N LEU A 55 10.12 0.08 12.87
CA LEU A 55 10.11 0.35 11.43
C LEU A 55 10.10 1.85 11.09
N MET A 56 9.42 2.68 11.89
CA MET A 56 9.27 4.12 11.62
C MET A 56 10.61 4.87 11.49
N PRO A 57 11.65 4.61 12.32
CA PRO A 57 12.98 5.21 12.13
C PRO A 57 13.61 4.87 10.79
N LEU A 58 13.48 3.61 10.30
CA LEU A 58 13.98 3.18 9.01
C LEU A 58 13.31 3.94 7.85
N CYS A 59 11.98 4.06 7.92
CA CYS A 59 11.22 4.83 6.95
C CYS A 59 11.61 6.31 6.94
N ARG A 60 11.79 6.92 8.12
CA ARG A 60 12.21 8.31 8.26
C ARG A 60 13.61 8.55 7.67
N GLU A 61 14.56 7.65 7.91
CA GLU A 61 15.91 7.72 7.35
C GLU A 61 15.90 7.61 5.82
N ALA A 62 15.04 6.75 5.28
CA ALA A 62 14.85 6.60 3.85
C ALA A 62 14.02 7.73 3.21
N GLY A 63 13.36 8.59 4.00
CA GLY A 63 12.44 9.61 3.51
C GLY A 63 11.15 9.05 2.93
N VAL A 64 10.75 7.83 3.35
CA VAL A 64 9.55 7.11 2.88
C VAL A 64 8.45 7.23 3.94
N PRO A 65 7.23 7.69 3.60
CA PRO A 65 6.13 7.76 4.56
C PRO A 65 5.75 6.38 5.11
N PHE A 66 5.49 6.32 6.42
CA PHE A 66 5.03 5.13 7.13
C PHE A 66 3.53 5.17 7.37
N ILE A 67 2.82 4.15 6.92
CA ILE A 67 1.37 3.99 7.05
C ILE A 67 1.06 2.83 7.98
N LEU A 68 0.16 3.00 8.94
CA LEU A 68 -0.38 1.91 9.73
C LEU A 68 -1.70 1.42 9.15
N ASN A 69 -1.90 0.10 9.08
CA ASN A 69 -3.15 -0.47 8.56
C ASN A 69 -4.19 -0.65 9.69
N ASP A 70 -5.43 -0.21 9.49
CA ASP A 70 -6.64 -0.44 10.32
C ASP A 70 -6.68 0.21 11.72
N PHE A 71 -5.63 0.81 12.26
CA PHE A 71 -5.56 1.31 13.64
C PHE A 71 -5.30 2.82 13.71
N PRO A 72 -6.30 3.70 13.44
CA PRO A 72 -6.10 5.15 13.43
C PRO A 72 -5.68 5.70 14.80
N GLU A 73 -6.21 5.18 15.92
CA GLU A 73 -5.84 5.62 17.26
C GLU A 73 -4.37 5.33 17.56
N LEU A 74 -3.90 4.11 17.22
CA LEU A 74 -2.51 3.74 17.40
C LEU A 74 -1.58 4.51 16.45
N ALA A 75 -2.01 4.74 15.22
CA ALA A 75 -1.27 5.54 14.26
C ALA A 75 -1.10 7.00 14.75
N ALA A 76 -2.15 7.58 15.34
CA ALA A 76 -2.10 8.91 15.93
C ALA A 76 -1.19 8.95 17.17
N GLU A 77 -1.29 7.96 18.07
CA GLU A 77 -0.43 7.83 19.26
C GLU A 77 1.06 7.76 18.91
N LEU A 78 1.39 6.99 17.87
CA LEU A 78 2.75 6.81 17.38
C LEU A 78 3.25 7.95 16.49
N GLU A 79 2.39 8.92 16.17
CA GLU A 79 2.69 10.00 15.22
C GLU A 79 3.07 9.48 13.82
N ALA A 80 2.55 8.31 13.41
CA ALA A 80 2.74 7.76 12.08
C ALA A 80 2.37 8.79 11.00
N ASP A 81 2.96 8.68 9.80
CA ASP A 81 2.68 9.60 8.70
C ASP A 81 1.25 9.46 8.18
N GLY A 82 0.66 8.26 8.36
CA GLY A 82 -0.72 8.05 7.95
C GLY A 82 -1.32 6.72 8.40
N VAL A 83 -2.57 6.51 7.98
CA VAL A 83 -3.35 5.30 8.22
C VAL A 83 -4.04 4.85 6.92
N HIS A 84 -4.17 3.55 6.73
CA HIS A 84 -4.97 2.95 5.66
C HIS A 84 -6.18 2.23 6.24
N ILE A 85 -7.39 2.54 5.77
CA ILE A 85 -8.63 1.96 6.26
C ILE A 85 -9.40 1.23 5.16
N GLY A 86 -10.12 0.18 5.54
CA GLY A 86 -11.01 -0.59 4.67
C GLY A 86 -12.41 0.02 4.56
N GLN A 87 -13.28 -0.57 3.75
CA GLN A 87 -14.64 -0.07 3.49
C GLN A 87 -15.53 -0.07 4.76
N ASP A 88 -15.27 -0.97 5.70
CA ASP A 88 -16.07 -1.17 6.91
C ASP A 88 -15.52 -0.39 8.12
N ASP A 89 -14.38 0.31 7.98
CA ASP A 89 -13.69 1.00 9.09
C ASP A 89 -14.18 2.45 9.32
N GLY A 90 -15.31 2.80 8.75
CA GLY A 90 -15.95 4.10 8.94
C GLY A 90 -15.58 5.16 7.88
N PRO A 91 -16.15 6.38 8.03
CA PRO A 91 -15.94 7.47 7.08
C PRO A 91 -14.59 8.18 7.30
N LEU A 92 -14.10 8.88 6.26
CA LEU A 92 -12.89 9.70 6.34
C LEU A 92 -12.91 10.68 7.52
N ALA A 93 -14.05 11.31 7.78
CA ALA A 93 -14.17 12.31 8.83
C ALA A 93 -13.83 11.76 10.23
N ALA A 94 -14.16 10.49 10.50
CA ALA A 94 -13.80 9.83 11.76
C ALA A 94 -12.29 9.60 11.85
N ALA A 95 -11.69 9.03 10.80
CA ALA A 95 -10.23 8.83 10.77
C ALA A 95 -9.47 10.17 10.83
N ARG A 96 -9.95 11.20 10.14
CA ARG A 96 -9.35 12.54 10.16
C ARG A 96 -9.45 13.21 11.54
N ALA A 97 -10.55 13.01 12.27
CA ALA A 97 -10.70 13.52 13.63
C ALA A 97 -9.67 12.90 14.60
N ILE A 98 -9.33 11.62 14.41
CA ILE A 98 -8.34 10.89 15.22
C ILE A 98 -6.93 11.28 14.81
N MET A 99 -6.61 11.19 13.52
CA MET A 99 -5.26 11.41 12.99
C MET A 99 -4.84 12.87 13.02
N GLY A 100 -5.78 13.79 12.96
CA GLY A 100 -5.49 15.23 12.86
C GLY A 100 -5.18 15.69 11.42
N PRO A 101 -4.91 17.00 11.27
CA PRO A 101 -4.61 17.60 9.96
C PRO A 101 -3.22 17.18 9.45
N GLY A 102 -3.06 17.12 8.13
CA GLY A 102 -1.77 16.87 7.47
C GLY A 102 -1.32 15.41 7.45
N LYS A 103 -2.04 14.49 8.12
CA LYS A 103 -1.76 13.05 8.06
C LYS A 103 -2.37 12.42 6.81
N ILE A 104 -1.71 11.41 6.29
CA ILE A 104 -2.15 10.68 5.08
C ILE A 104 -3.21 9.65 5.46
N ILE A 105 -4.38 9.68 4.81
CA ILE A 105 -5.43 8.69 5.02
C ILE A 105 -5.79 8.03 3.70
N GLY A 106 -5.51 6.73 3.61
CA GLY A 106 -5.82 5.92 2.44
C GLY A 106 -7.07 5.05 2.60
N ARG A 107 -7.68 4.68 1.48
CA ARG A 107 -8.91 3.86 1.42
C ARG A 107 -8.75 2.64 0.51
N SER A 108 -9.12 1.45 0.99
CA SER A 108 -9.32 0.30 0.11
C SER A 108 -10.57 0.48 -0.75
N THR A 109 -10.49 0.22 -2.06
CA THR A 109 -11.64 0.26 -2.98
C THR A 109 -11.66 -0.99 -3.86
N HIS A 110 -12.86 -1.45 -4.22
CA HIS A 110 -13.08 -2.73 -4.90
C HIS A 110 -13.93 -2.58 -6.17
N SER A 111 -14.26 -1.36 -6.55
CA SER A 111 -14.96 -1.01 -7.78
C SER A 111 -14.65 0.43 -8.18
N LEU A 112 -14.92 0.76 -9.43
CA LEU A 112 -14.75 2.13 -9.93
C LEU A 112 -15.64 3.14 -9.17
N ASP A 113 -16.85 2.73 -8.78
CA ASP A 113 -17.75 3.59 -8.01
C ASP A 113 -17.22 3.87 -6.60
N GLN A 114 -16.64 2.87 -5.92
CA GLN A 114 -15.98 3.06 -4.64
C GLN A 114 -14.74 3.96 -4.77
N ALA A 115 -13.96 3.83 -5.84
CA ALA A 115 -12.81 4.68 -6.10
C ALA A 115 -13.23 6.15 -6.29
N ARG A 116 -14.28 6.41 -7.09
CA ARG A 116 -14.85 7.75 -7.29
C ARG A 116 -15.44 8.33 -5.99
N ALA A 117 -16.12 7.51 -5.20
CA ALA A 117 -16.67 7.93 -3.90
C ALA A 117 -15.55 8.33 -2.93
N ALA A 118 -14.47 7.56 -2.84
CA ALA A 118 -13.31 7.87 -2.00
C ALA A 118 -12.65 9.21 -2.43
N LEU A 119 -12.51 9.45 -3.74
CA LEU A 119 -12.04 10.75 -4.24
C LEU A 119 -12.98 11.90 -3.83
N ALA A 120 -14.29 11.72 -3.99
CA ALA A 120 -15.28 12.74 -3.64
C ALA A 120 -15.32 13.01 -2.13
N GLU A 121 -15.07 12.01 -1.29
CA GLU A 121 -14.98 12.12 0.17
C GLU A 121 -13.69 12.84 0.61
N GLY A 122 -12.63 12.83 -0.20
CA GLY A 122 -11.39 13.55 0.04
C GLY A 122 -10.27 12.71 0.65
N PHE A 123 -10.26 11.40 0.43
CA PHE A 123 -9.12 10.54 0.78
C PHE A 123 -7.84 10.97 0.06
N ASP A 124 -6.70 10.83 0.71
CA ASP A 124 -5.41 11.25 0.18
C ASP A 124 -4.88 10.28 -0.88
N TYR A 125 -5.23 9.00 -0.80
CA TYR A 125 -4.95 7.98 -1.81
C TYR A 125 -5.93 6.80 -1.70
N ILE A 126 -5.93 5.95 -2.72
CA ILE A 126 -6.71 4.70 -2.72
C ILE A 126 -5.87 3.47 -3.05
N GLY A 127 -6.28 2.31 -2.51
CA GLY A 127 -5.92 1.00 -3.03
C GLY A 127 -7.07 0.47 -3.90
N PHE A 128 -6.80 0.07 -5.14
CA PHE A 128 -7.81 -0.42 -6.10
C PHE A 128 -7.60 -1.92 -6.40
N GLY A 129 -8.49 -2.76 -5.89
CA GLY A 129 -8.40 -4.22 -6.05
C GLY A 129 -9.24 -5.01 -5.05
N PRO A 130 -9.02 -6.34 -4.91
CA PRO A 130 -7.90 -7.08 -5.50
C PRO A 130 -8.09 -7.31 -7.01
N LEU A 131 -7.04 -7.09 -7.81
CA LEU A 131 -7.13 -7.33 -9.26
C LEU A 131 -7.22 -8.82 -9.58
N PHE A 132 -6.43 -9.64 -8.89
CA PHE A 132 -6.42 -11.09 -8.99
C PHE A 132 -6.82 -11.72 -7.65
N PRO A 133 -7.27 -12.98 -7.64
CA PRO A 133 -7.45 -13.73 -6.39
C PRO A 133 -6.17 -13.73 -5.56
N THR A 134 -6.28 -13.51 -4.25
CA THR A 134 -5.11 -13.41 -3.38
C THR A 134 -5.38 -14.05 -2.01
N PRO A 135 -4.41 -14.78 -1.43
CA PRO A 135 -4.54 -15.32 -0.09
C PRO A 135 -4.56 -14.23 1.01
N THR A 136 -4.04 -13.04 0.73
CA THR A 136 -4.01 -11.92 1.69
C THR A 136 -5.41 -11.40 2.08
N LYS A 137 -6.40 -11.53 1.18
CA LYS A 137 -7.82 -11.22 1.43
C LYS A 137 -8.69 -12.41 1.01
N LEU A 138 -8.71 -13.47 1.83
CA LEU A 138 -9.48 -14.68 1.58
C LEU A 138 -10.95 -14.39 1.25
N GLY A 139 -11.49 -15.09 0.23
CA GLY A 139 -12.91 -15.05 -0.13
C GLY A 139 -13.33 -13.89 -1.03
N ARG A 140 -12.45 -13.01 -1.45
CA ARG A 140 -12.78 -11.99 -2.45
C ARG A 140 -12.32 -12.42 -3.84
N PRO A 141 -13.25 -12.51 -4.84
CA PRO A 141 -12.85 -12.69 -6.24
C PRO A 141 -12.05 -11.47 -6.72
N GLY A 142 -11.14 -11.69 -7.67
CA GLY A 142 -10.46 -10.57 -8.34
C GLY A 142 -11.46 -9.72 -9.13
N ILE A 143 -11.25 -8.39 -9.14
CA ILE A 143 -12.07 -7.46 -9.93
C ILE A 143 -11.61 -7.38 -11.40
N GLY A 144 -10.47 -8.02 -11.73
CA GLY A 144 -9.89 -7.98 -13.07
C GLY A 144 -9.20 -6.66 -13.42
N LEU A 145 -8.82 -6.52 -14.68
CA LEU A 145 -8.02 -5.39 -15.18
C LEU A 145 -8.85 -4.34 -15.95
N GLN A 146 -10.10 -4.65 -16.27
CA GLN A 146 -10.93 -3.88 -17.20
C GLN A 146 -11.20 -2.43 -16.77
N ASP A 147 -11.21 -2.17 -15.46
CA ASP A 147 -11.54 -0.84 -14.91
C ASP A 147 -10.29 0.02 -14.61
N ILE A 148 -9.07 -0.50 -14.79
CA ILE A 148 -7.83 0.21 -14.43
C ILE A 148 -7.71 1.54 -15.21
N ALA A 149 -7.86 1.51 -16.54
CA ALA A 149 -7.74 2.72 -17.36
C ALA A 149 -8.80 3.78 -17.00
N ALA A 150 -10.03 3.36 -16.65
CA ALA A 150 -11.07 4.26 -16.18
C ALA A 150 -10.75 4.83 -14.78
N MET A 151 -10.29 3.98 -13.87
CA MET A 151 -9.87 4.39 -12.52
C MET A 151 -8.71 5.39 -12.58
N GLU A 152 -7.68 5.15 -13.39
CA GLU A 152 -6.55 6.07 -13.53
C GLU A 152 -6.99 7.41 -14.13
N ARG A 153 -7.88 7.44 -15.14
CA ARG A 153 -8.42 8.64 -15.72
C ARG A 153 -9.26 9.44 -14.72
N ASP A 154 -10.16 8.78 -14.00
CA ASP A 154 -11.19 9.44 -13.19
C ASP A 154 -10.69 9.80 -11.79
N VAL A 155 -9.77 9.00 -11.24
CA VAL A 155 -9.26 9.12 -9.87
C VAL A 155 -7.74 9.28 -9.83
N GLY A 156 -6.99 8.40 -10.48
CA GLY A 156 -5.52 8.35 -10.44
C GLY A 156 -4.84 9.61 -10.98
N SER A 157 -5.55 10.41 -11.80
CA SER A 157 -5.10 11.73 -12.28
C SER A 157 -5.20 12.84 -11.21
N ARG A 158 -5.88 12.60 -10.08
CA ARG A 158 -6.14 13.57 -9.02
C ARG A 158 -5.50 13.23 -7.70
N ILE A 159 -5.55 11.94 -7.32
CA ILE A 159 -4.92 11.39 -6.11
C ILE A 159 -4.17 10.11 -6.48
N PRO A 160 -3.11 9.72 -5.74
CA PRO A 160 -2.46 8.43 -5.97
C PRO A 160 -3.46 7.28 -5.86
N ALA A 161 -3.50 6.43 -6.90
CA ALA A 161 -4.33 5.23 -6.94
C ALA A 161 -3.44 4.02 -7.18
N PHE A 162 -3.35 3.14 -6.20
CA PHE A 162 -2.47 1.98 -6.23
C PHE A 162 -3.25 0.71 -6.58
N CYS A 163 -2.98 0.11 -7.72
CA CYS A 163 -3.49 -1.19 -8.09
C CYS A 163 -2.92 -2.28 -7.16
N ILE A 164 -3.78 -3.14 -6.60
CA ILE A 164 -3.41 -4.13 -5.58
C ILE A 164 -4.12 -5.47 -5.79
N GLY A 165 -3.54 -6.52 -5.22
CA GLY A 165 -4.14 -7.84 -5.08
C GLY A 165 -3.68 -8.83 -6.13
N GLY A 166 -2.84 -9.78 -5.72
CA GLY A 166 -2.29 -10.84 -6.55
C GLY A 166 -1.30 -10.37 -7.62
N ILE A 167 -0.85 -9.11 -7.54
CA ILE A 167 0.20 -8.59 -8.43
C ILE A 167 1.55 -9.17 -7.98
N ASN A 168 2.35 -9.59 -8.96
CA ASN A 168 3.69 -10.11 -8.79
C ASN A 168 4.55 -9.72 -10.00
N ARG A 169 5.86 -9.99 -9.97
CA ARG A 169 6.80 -9.62 -11.04
C ARG A 169 6.44 -10.23 -12.40
N THR A 170 5.77 -11.40 -12.41
CA THR A 170 5.38 -12.07 -13.66
C THR A 170 4.19 -11.39 -14.33
N ASN A 171 3.16 -10.98 -13.57
CA ASN A 171 1.94 -10.37 -14.11
C ASN A 171 1.94 -8.84 -14.09
N LEU A 172 2.94 -8.20 -13.48
CA LEU A 172 3.08 -6.74 -13.44
C LEU A 172 3.02 -6.10 -14.84
N PRO A 173 3.69 -6.64 -15.89
CA PRO A 173 3.61 -6.04 -17.23
C PRO A 173 2.19 -5.94 -17.78
N GLU A 174 1.32 -6.95 -17.56
CA GLU A 174 -0.08 -6.89 -18.03
C GLU A 174 -0.90 -5.84 -17.27
N VAL A 175 -0.62 -5.65 -15.96
CA VAL A 175 -1.26 -4.62 -15.13
C VAL A 175 -0.89 -3.21 -15.64
N LEU A 176 0.38 -3.01 -16.02
CA LEU A 176 0.85 -1.75 -16.60
C LEU A 176 0.25 -1.49 -17.99
N VAL A 177 0.17 -2.52 -18.84
CA VAL A 177 -0.50 -2.43 -20.16
C VAL A 177 -1.99 -2.07 -20.00
N ALA A 178 -2.67 -2.53 -18.93
CA ALA A 178 -4.04 -2.14 -18.62
C ALA A 178 -4.17 -0.67 -18.16
N GLY A 179 -3.05 0.03 -17.95
CA GLY A 179 -3.01 1.46 -17.65
C GLY A 179 -2.64 1.83 -16.22
N ALA A 180 -2.30 0.85 -15.37
CA ALA A 180 -1.84 1.14 -14.00
C ALA A 180 -0.54 1.95 -14.01
N ARG A 181 -0.44 2.92 -13.13
CA ARG A 181 0.75 3.76 -12.93
C ARG A 181 1.42 3.51 -11.58
N ARG A 182 0.68 2.96 -10.63
CA ARG A 182 1.10 2.72 -9.24
C ARG A 182 0.60 1.36 -8.80
N VAL A 183 1.44 0.62 -8.10
CA VAL A 183 1.09 -0.75 -7.68
C VAL A 183 1.45 -1.01 -6.22
N VAL A 184 0.75 -1.98 -5.64
CA VAL A 184 1.12 -2.63 -4.38
C VAL A 184 1.47 -4.08 -4.67
N ILE A 185 2.67 -4.50 -4.25
CA ILE A 185 3.08 -5.91 -4.30
C ILE A 185 3.45 -6.34 -2.88
N VAL A 186 2.90 -7.46 -2.42
CA VAL A 186 3.08 -7.94 -1.04
C VAL A 186 3.84 -9.25 -1.02
N SER A 187 3.15 -10.37 -1.22
CA SER A 187 3.72 -11.71 -1.05
C SER A 187 4.92 -11.97 -1.95
N ASP A 188 4.89 -11.55 -3.20
CA ASP A 188 6.00 -11.77 -4.15
C ASP A 188 7.31 -11.10 -3.71
N LEU A 189 7.22 -9.95 -3.04
CA LEU A 189 8.39 -9.28 -2.47
C LEU A 189 8.80 -9.92 -1.14
N LEU A 190 7.85 -10.12 -0.21
CA LEU A 190 8.16 -10.57 1.14
C LEU A 190 8.61 -12.04 1.22
N THR A 191 8.25 -12.87 0.25
CA THR A 191 8.69 -14.28 0.17
C THR A 191 9.88 -14.50 -0.77
N ALA A 192 10.43 -13.43 -1.35
CA ALA A 192 11.64 -13.51 -2.16
C ALA A 192 12.86 -13.84 -1.28
N SER A 193 13.81 -14.59 -1.83
CA SER A 193 15.08 -14.90 -1.16
C SER A 193 15.93 -13.64 -0.89
N ASP A 194 15.76 -12.60 -1.67
CA ASP A 194 16.35 -11.27 -1.49
C ASP A 194 15.26 -10.23 -1.75
N VAL A 195 14.70 -9.68 -0.66
CA VAL A 195 13.62 -8.68 -0.71
C VAL A 195 14.07 -7.41 -1.42
N ARG A 196 15.32 -6.97 -1.19
CA ARG A 196 15.87 -5.75 -1.80
C ARG A 196 15.98 -5.90 -3.31
N GLU A 197 16.54 -7.02 -3.78
CA GLU A 197 16.71 -7.25 -5.21
C GLU A 197 15.35 -7.42 -5.92
N ALA A 198 14.42 -8.15 -5.32
CA ALA A 198 13.05 -8.29 -5.83
C ALA A 198 12.33 -6.94 -5.93
N THR A 199 12.50 -6.07 -4.93
CA THR A 199 11.92 -4.72 -4.94
C THR A 199 12.56 -3.85 -6.02
N ARG A 200 13.89 -3.91 -6.18
CA ARG A 200 14.62 -3.18 -7.23
C ARG A 200 14.20 -3.62 -8.62
N GLU A 201 13.98 -4.92 -8.85
CA GLU A 201 13.48 -5.45 -10.12
C GLU A 201 12.11 -4.86 -10.46
N VAL A 202 11.17 -4.82 -9.48
CA VAL A 202 9.86 -4.19 -9.64
C VAL A 202 9.98 -2.71 -10.00
N CYS A 203 10.81 -1.96 -9.27
CA CYS A 203 11.04 -0.54 -9.56
C CYS A 203 11.61 -0.34 -10.97
N GLY A 204 12.52 -1.22 -11.42
CA GLY A 204 13.05 -1.21 -12.78
C GLY A 204 11.98 -1.41 -13.86
N ILE A 205 11.04 -2.33 -13.63
CA ILE A 205 9.90 -2.57 -14.53
C ILE A 205 8.99 -1.32 -14.58
N LEU A 206 8.68 -0.74 -13.42
CA LEU A 206 7.83 0.45 -13.31
C LEU A 206 8.45 1.65 -14.05
N LEU A 207 9.76 1.88 -13.90
CA LEU A 207 10.48 2.95 -14.60
C LEU A 207 10.54 2.74 -16.13
N GLY A 208 10.71 1.50 -16.56
CA GLY A 208 10.76 1.15 -17.99
C GLY A 208 9.41 1.30 -18.71
N ALA A 209 8.30 1.27 -17.98
CA ALA A 209 6.94 1.43 -18.54
C ALA A 209 6.50 2.90 -18.64
N GLY A 210 7.23 3.85 -18.04
CA GLY A 210 6.92 5.28 -18.02
C GLY A 210 7.58 6.11 -19.14
N GLY A 211 8.27 5.45 -20.07
CA GLY A 211 9.01 6.08 -21.18
C GLY A 211 8.24 6.18 -22.48
#